data_83068be4886ac70af2f152cbe46c5f5b
#
_entry.id   83068be4886ac70af2f152cbe46c5f5b
#
_cell.length_a   1.000
_cell.length_b   1.000
_cell.length_c   1.000
_cell.angle_alpha   90.00
_cell.angle_beta   90.00
_cell.angle_gamma   90.00
#
_symmetry.space_group_name_H-M   'P 1'
#
loop_
_entity.id
_entity.type
_entity.pdbx_description
1 polymer ?
#
loop_
_entity_poly.entity_id
_entity_poly.type
_entity_poly.pdbx_seq_one_letter_code
_entity_poly.pdbx_strand_id
1 'polypeptide(L)'
;MKIDKFKVEYWLNPLDDKAKYNLGSSCCKPVTVDEMLEMTHTDKEAFFKELSAMSLHYGYFTGMPRLKEAIAGLYTDVVTPEMVLCVHGGTGANAIVCYTLCEPGDNIVSILPNYQQYYSIPESLGNEVRIYTCDEKSDYKIDFTELAKLVDSHTKMINLASPNNPTGYALDQSEMEQLAELARSVGAYVVCDEIYRGLSDDYMPSICDVYEKGNCTSSTSKVFSSAGTRVGWIVTRDLSIKDAMMNMRSYHSICEGPINELIAAIILENKEVFYKRNTAIVKAAQDVLKEWLKGQPHFKPAVESKSSTAFLYYDFDIPAADFAQELYDKKSTLVCHG
;
A
#
# COMPACT_ATOMS: atom_id res chain seq x y z
N MET A 1 19.93 -1.72 16.20
CA MET A 1 19.26 -1.62 14.88
C MET A 1 19.82 -0.42 14.14
N LYS A 2 20.33 -0.58 12.94
CA LYS A 2 20.73 0.51 12.02
C LYS A 2 19.93 0.27 10.73
N ILE A 3 19.11 1.24 10.34
CA ILE A 3 18.29 1.17 9.13
C ILE A 3 18.77 2.18 8.12
N ASP A 4 18.73 1.84 6.84
CA ASP A 4 19.14 2.73 5.74
C ASP A 4 18.18 3.92 5.59
N LYS A 5 18.67 4.99 4.96
CA LYS A 5 17.82 6.14 4.62
C LYS A 5 16.66 5.69 3.73
N PHE A 6 15.48 6.18 4.04
CA PHE A 6 14.30 5.95 3.22
C PHE A 6 14.39 6.81 1.95
N LYS A 7 14.89 6.23 0.85
CA LYS A 7 15.33 6.98 -0.34
C LYS A 7 14.21 7.84 -0.94
N VAL A 8 13.03 7.26 -1.14
CA VAL A 8 11.88 7.97 -1.72
C VAL A 8 11.45 9.15 -0.85
N GLU A 9 11.34 8.96 0.46
CA GLU A 9 10.92 10.01 1.39
C GLU A 9 11.96 11.13 1.49
N TYR A 10 13.24 10.78 1.48
CA TYR A 10 14.33 11.78 1.47
C TYR A 10 14.38 12.60 0.18
N TRP A 11 13.91 12.04 -0.94
CA TRP A 11 13.78 12.74 -2.20
C TRP A 11 12.54 13.63 -2.24
N LEU A 12 11.36 13.07 -1.91
CA LEU A 12 10.08 13.77 -2.07
C LEU A 12 9.84 14.85 -1.02
N ASN A 13 10.05 14.54 0.28
CA ASN A 13 9.62 15.42 1.38
C ASN A 13 10.17 16.85 1.32
N PRO A 14 11.43 17.13 0.92
CA PRO A 14 11.93 18.50 0.82
C PRO A 14 11.34 19.31 -0.34
N LEU A 15 10.74 18.63 -1.33
CA LEU A 15 10.34 19.18 -2.62
C LEU A 15 8.82 19.22 -2.82
N ASP A 16 8.08 18.39 -2.09
CA ASP A 16 6.64 18.13 -2.28
C ASP A 16 5.81 19.42 -2.28
N ASP A 17 5.95 20.24 -1.23
CA ASP A 17 5.23 21.50 -1.07
C ASP A 17 5.74 22.66 -1.96
N LYS A 18 6.89 22.50 -2.62
CA LYS A 18 7.55 23.55 -3.41
C LYS A 18 7.37 23.34 -4.90
N ALA A 19 7.06 22.14 -5.34
CA ALA A 19 6.90 21.83 -6.74
C ALA A 19 5.65 22.50 -7.32
N LYS A 20 5.83 23.20 -8.45
CA LYS A 20 4.69 23.75 -9.19
C LYS A 20 3.82 22.65 -9.79
N TYR A 21 4.46 21.59 -10.27
CA TYR A 21 3.82 20.41 -10.83
C TYR A 21 4.32 19.19 -10.07
N ASN A 22 3.51 18.69 -9.15
CA ASN A 22 3.84 17.49 -8.39
C ASN A 22 3.25 16.26 -9.08
N LEU A 23 4.11 15.51 -9.78
CA LEU A 23 3.81 14.20 -10.38
C LEU A 23 4.44 13.05 -9.57
N GLY A 24 5.11 13.34 -8.47
CA GLY A 24 5.69 12.34 -7.57
C GLY A 24 4.68 11.77 -6.56
N SER A 25 3.57 12.47 -6.31
CA SER A 25 2.54 12.00 -5.40
C SER A 25 1.75 10.84 -5.98
N SER A 26 1.63 9.75 -5.22
CA SER A 26 0.86 8.56 -5.61
C SER A 26 -0.57 8.53 -5.07
N CYS A 27 -1.05 9.62 -4.44
CA CYS A 27 -2.41 9.74 -3.93
C CYS A 27 -3.34 10.34 -4.97
N CYS A 28 -4.58 9.84 -5.08
CA CYS A 28 -5.64 10.62 -5.69
C CYS A 28 -5.87 11.90 -4.92
N LYS A 29 -6.39 12.96 -5.60
CA LYS A 29 -6.66 14.25 -4.96
C LYS A 29 -7.40 14.04 -3.64
N PRO A 30 -6.83 14.48 -2.49
CA PRO A 30 -7.48 14.35 -1.19
C PRO A 30 -8.85 15.05 -1.15
N VAL A 31 -9.74 14.54 -0.31
CA VAL A 31 -11.02 15.19 -0.02
C VAL A 31 -10.92 16.03 1.25
N THR A 32 -11.69 17.10 1.32
CA THR A 32 -11.93 17.83 2.57
C THR A 32 -13.00 17.10 3.39
N VAL A 33 -13.16 17.46 4.67
CA VAL A 33 -14.24 16.92 5.51
C VAL A 33 -15.60 17.27 4.92
N ASP A 34 -15.78 18.48 4.41
CA ASP A 34 -17.05 18.88 3.78
C ASP A 34 -17.34 18.07 2.52
N GLU A 35 -16.35 17.89 1.61
CA GLU A 35 -16.50 17.04 0.43
C GLU A 35 -16.83 15.59 0.81
N MET A 36 -16.19 15.05 1.84
CA MET A 36 -16.48 13.71 2.36
C MET A 36 -17.95 13.59 2.82
N LEU A 37 -18.42 14.51 3.66
CA LEU A 37 -19.79 14.50 4.17
C LEU A 37 -20.82 14.62 3.04
N GLU A 38 -20.57 15.48 2.07
CA GLU A 38 -21.41 15.63 0.89
C GLU A 38 -21.46 14.34 0.05
N MET A 39 -20.30 13.77 -0.28
CA MET A 39 -20.18 12.57 -1.08
C MET A 39 -20.86 11.35 -0.43
N THR A 40 -20.76 11.25 0.88
CA THR A 40 -21.33 10.12 1.66
C THR A 40 -22.76 10.37 2.10
N HIS A 41 -23.35 11.52 1.76
CA HIS A 41 -24.67 11.95 2.24
C HIS A 41 -24.79 11.91 3.78
N THR A 42 -23.67 12.10 4.48
CA THR A 42 -23.64 12.15 5.94
C THR A 42 -24.17 13.50 6.43
N ASP A 43 -25.13 13.48 7.36
CA ASP A 43 -25.67 14.71 7.94
C ASP A 43 -24.59 15.48 8.70
N LYS A 44 -24.34 16.72 8.26
CA LYS A 44 -23.28 17.56 8.79
C LYS A 44 -23.47 17.93 10.25
N GLU A 45 -24.71 18.24 10.66
CA GLU A 45 -25.02 18.62 12.05
C GLU A 45 -24.85 17.42 12.97
N ALA A 46 -25.34 16.25 12.55
CA ALA A 46 -25.18 14.99 13.29
C ALA A 46 -23.70 14.64 13.44
N PHE A 47 -22.90 14.75 12.38
CA PHE A 47 -21.47 14.49 12.42
C PHE A 47 -20.74 15.40 13.42
N PHE A 48 -20.96 16.72 13.35
CA PHE A 48 -20.31 17.63 14.27
C PHE A 48 -20.82 17.49 15.71
N LYS A 49 -22.07 17.10 15.90
CA LYS A 49 -22.61 16.75 17.23
C LYS A 49 -21.93 15.51 17.81
N GLU A 50 -21.76 14.45 17.02
CA GLU A 50 -21.02 13.26 17.43
C GLU A 50 -19.57 13.59 17.75
N LEU A 51 -18.89 14.34 16.88
CA LEU A 51 -17.51 14.75 17.08
C LEU A 51 -17.33 15.61 18.35
N SER A 52 -18.23 16.54 18.61
CA SER A 52 -18.16 17.41 19.79
C SER A 52 -18.46 16.68 21.11
N ALA A 53 -19.20 15.58 21.06
CA ALA A 53 -19.50 14.75 22.21
C ALA A 53 -18.45 13.66 22.46
N MET A 54 -17.50 13.48 21.51
CA MET A 54 -16.49 12.43 21.57
C MET A 54 -15.49 12.72 22.71
N SER A 55 -15.27 11.74 23.57
CA SER A 55 -14.21 11.83 24.58
C SER A 55 -12.83 11.74 23.91
N LEU A 56 -11.90 12.60 24.31
CA LEU A 56 -10.50 12.56 23.88
C LEU A 56 -9.67 11.52 24.66
N HIS A 57 -10.31 10.48 25.17
CA HIS A 57 -9.66 9.32 25.76
C HIS A 57 -9.03 8.44 24.66
N TYR A 58 -8.22 7.44 25.05
CA TYR A 58 -7.73 6.40 24.14
C TYR A 58 -8.87 5.74 23.37
N GLY A 59 -8.62 5.44 22.09
CA GLY A 59 -9.54 4.71 21.23
C GLY A 59 -9.59 3.21 21.53
N TYR A 60 -10.15 2.47 20.61
CA TYR A 60 -10.25 1.02 20.71
C TYR A 60 -8.89 0.34 20.45
N PHE A 61 -8.53 -0.62 21.31
CA PHE A 61 -7.22 -1.30 21.21
C PHE A 61 -7.03 -2.22 19.99
N THR A 62 -8.06 -2.53 19.25
CA THR A 62 -7.94 -3.28 17.97
C THR A 62 -8.50 -2.50 16.80
N GLY A 63 -9.03 -1.33 17.05
CA GLY A 63 -9.77 -0.50 16.12
C GLY A 63 -11.26 -0.44 16.46
N MET A 64 -11.89 0.68 16.05
CA MET A 64 -13.32 0.91 16.25
C MET A 64 -14.13 -0.23 15.59
N PRO A 65 -15.11 -0.87 16.28
CA PRO A 65 -15.87 -2.00 15.72
C PRO A 65 -16.49 -1.69 14.35
N ARG A 66 -17.16 -0.56 14.22
CA ARG A 66 -17.74 -0.06 12.98
C ARG A 66 -16.71 0.04 11.84
N LEU A 67 -15.49 0.56 12.13
CA LEU A 67 -14.39 0.64 11.18
C LEU A 67 -13.90 -0.75 10.75
N LYS A 68 -13.76 -1.67 11.69
CA LYS A 68 -13.31 -3.05 11.43
C LYS A 68 -14.31 -3.82 10.55
N GLU A 69 -15.62 -3.62 10.78
CA GLU A 69 -16.68 -4.17 9.94
C GLU A 69 -16.58 -3.63 8.51
N ALA A 70 -16.40 -2.31 8.37
CA ALA A 70 -16.23 -1.68 7.06
C ALA A 70 -14.96 -2.17 6.33
N ILE A 71 -13.84 -2.35 7.05
CA ILE A 71 -12.61 -2.91 6.50
C ILE A 71 -12.82 -4.36 6.06
N ALA A 72 -13.42 -5.22 6.90
CA ALA A 72 -13.71 -6.61 6.52
C ALA A 72 -14.55 -6.69 5.24
N GLY A 73 -15.50 -5.78 5.08
CA GLY A 73 -16.32 -5.66 3.86
C GLY A 73 -15.57 -5.24 2.57
N LEU A 74 -14.24 -5.01 2.62
CA LEU A 74 -13.38 -4.80 1.43
C LEU A 74 -12.89 -6.13 0.84
N TYR A 75 -13.08 -7.23 1.53
CA TYR A 75 -12.61 -8.58 1.21
C TYR A 75 -13.79 -9.52 1.00
N THR A 76 -13.49 -10.77 0.68
CA THR A 76 -14.54 -11.79 0.62
C THR A 76 -15.02 -12.21 2.03
N ASP A 77 -16.08 -12.99 2.11
CA ASP A 77 -16.69 -13.42 3.37
C ASP A 77 -15.77 -14.27 4.27
N VAL A 78 -14.59 -14.65 3.77
CA VAL A 78 -13.57 -15.35 4.59
C VAL A 78 -12.88 -14.41 5.59
N VAL A 79 -12.91 -13.10 5.34
CA VAL A 79 -12.32 -12.08 6.23
C VAL A 79 -13.40 -11.56 7.17
N THR A 80 -13.13 -11.68 8.47
CA THR A 80 -14.04 -11.19 9.52
C THR A 80 -13.45 -9.97 10.25
N PRO A 81 -14.25 -9.14 10.92
CA PRO A 81 -13.76 -8.02 11.70
C PRO A 81 -12.73 -8.40 12.78
N GLU A 82 -12.76 -9.65 13.26
CA GLU A 82 -11.77 -10.15 14.21
C GLU A 82 -10.36 -10.23 13.61
N MET A 83 -10.25 -10.51 12.31
CA MET A 83 -8.97 -10.59 11.58
C MET A 83 -8.33 -9.23 11.32
N VAL A 84 -9.05 -8.13 11.59
CA VAL A 84 -8.60 -6.76 11.33
C VAL A 84 -7.93 -6.17 12.56
N LEU A 85 -6.77 -5.52 12.35
CA LEU A 85 -6.08 -4.67 13.32
C LEU A 85 -5.89 -3.27 12.71
N CYS A 86 -6.52 -2.24 13.28
CA CYS A 86 -6.30 -0.86 12.87
C CYS A 86 -4.96 -0.34 13.39
N VAL A 87 -4.26 0.42 12.56
CA VAL A 87 -2.90 0.91 12.82
C VAL A 87 -2.67 2.28 12.21
N HIS A 88 -1.56 2.94 12.56
CA HIS A 88 -1.24 4.30 12.12
C HIS A 88 -0.77 4.36 10.66
N GLY A 89 -1.73 4.38 9.72
CA GLY A 89 -1.49 4.39 8.28
C GLY A 89 -0.86 3.09 7.74
N GLY A 90 -0.75 2.98 6.43
CA GLY A 90 -0.12 1.82 5.77
C GLY A 90 1.34 1.63 6.21
N THR A 91 2.08 2.72 6.43
CA THR A 91 3.46 2.68 6.92
C THR A 91 3.58 2.00 8.29
N GLY A 92 2.63 2.27 9.19
CA GLY A 92 2.54 1.58 10.48
C GLY A 92 2.16 0.11 10.33
N ALA A 93 1.27 -0.21 9.39
CA ALA A 93 0.89 -1.60 9.08
C ALA A 93 2.12 -2.42 8.63
N ASN A 94 2.86 -1.90 7.66
CA ASN A 94 4.06 -2.55 7.12
C ASN A 94 5.12 -2.78 8.20
N ALA A 95 5.37 -1.76 9.04
CA ALA A 95 6.34 -1.85 10.12
C ALA A 95 5.94 -2.91 11.16
N ILE A 96 4.70 -2.89 11.62
CA ILE A 96 4.19 -3.85 12.62
C ILE A 96 4.28 -5.29 12.11
N VAL A 97 3.89 -5.54 10.84
CA VAL A 97 4.00 -6.88 10.25
C VAL A 97 5.46 -7.34 10.20
N CYS A 98 6.36 -6.50 9.69
CA CYS A 98 7.78 -6.85 9.62
C CYS A 98 8.38 -7.11 11.02
N TYR A 99 8.13 -6.24 11.99
CA TYR A 99 8.64 -6.43 13.36
C TYR A 99 8.03 -7.63 14.08
N THR A 100 6.83 -8.06 13.70
CA THR A 100 6.17 -9.22 14.31
C THR A 100 6.65 -10.54 13.71
N LEU A 101 6.85 -10.57 12.38
CA LEU A 101 7.16 -11.82 11.67
C LEU A 101 8.65 -12.11 11.53
N CYS A 102 9.49 -11.06 11.59
CA CYS A 102 10.92 -11.21 11.32
C CYS A 102 11.72 -11.43 12.60
N GLU A 103 12.37 -12.57 12.73
CA GLU A 103 13.32 -12.87 13.81
C GLU A 103 14.75 -12.99 13.26
N PRO A 104 15.78 -12.64 14.02
CA PRO A 104 17.16 -12.78 13.55
C PRO A 104 17.47 -14.23 13.13
N GLY A 105 17.97 -14.38 11.91
CA GLY A 105 18.29 -15.69 11.33
C GLY A 105 17.25 -16.26 10.39
N ASP A 106 16.04 -15.68 10.34
CA ASP A 106 15.07 -15.98 9.28
C ASP A 106 15.55 -15.45 7.93
N ASN A 107 15.10 -16.06 6.83
CA ASN A 107 15.20 -15.42 5.54
C ASN A 107 13.84 -14.88 5.08
N ILE A 108 13.92 -13.75 4.38
CA ILE A 108 12.79 -13.03 3.82
C ILE A 108 12.99 -12.92 2.32
N VAL A 109 11.97 -13.25 1.53
CA VAL A 109 11.99 -13.03 0.08
C VAL A 109 11.19 -11.79 -0.24
N SER A 110 11.86 -10.76 -0.79
CA SER A 110 11.19 -9.52 -1.20
C SER A 110 11.13 -9.42 -2.71
N ILE A 111 9.92 -9.27 -3.24
CA ILE A 111 9.67 -9.12 -4.68
C ILE A 111 9.71 -7.64 -5.03
N LEU A 112 10.71 -7.24 -5.83
CA LEU A 112 10.93 -5.85 -6.25
C LEU A 112 10.43 -5.59 -7.67
N PRO A 113 10.10 -4.32 -8.01
CA PRO A 113 10.13 -3.15 -7.15
C PRO A 113 9.12 -3.24 -6.00
N ASN A 114 9.47 -2.67 -4.83
CA ASN A 114 8.61 -2.69 -3.66
C ASN A 114 8.91 -1.48 -2.75
N TYR A 115 8.01 -1.21 -1.80
CA TYR A 115 8.21 -0.15 -0.82
C TYR A 115 9.35 -0.51 0.14
N GLN A 116 10.26 0.41 0.37
CA GLN A 116 11.55 0.14 1.04
C GLN A 116 11.43 -0.51 2.43
N GLN A 117 10.33 -0.31 3.14
CA GLN A 117 10.10 -0.92 4.44
C GLN A 117 10.20 -2.45 4.41
N TYR A 118 9.76 -3.08 3.32
CA TYR A 118 9.67 -4.55 3.20
C TYR A 118 11.01 -5.26 3.06
N TYR A 119 12.09 -4.55 2.78
CA TYR A 119 13.43 -5.12 2.77
C TYR A 119 14.36 -4.44 3.78
N SER A 120 14.29 -3.12 3.96
CA SER A 120 15.18 -2.43 4.90
C SER A 120 14.87 -2.70 6.38
N ILE A 121 13.60 -2.93 6.76
CA ILE A 121 13.27 -3.32 8.13
C ILE A 121 13.80 -4.71 8.45
N PRO A 122 13.51 -5.78 7.68
CA PRO A 122 14.09 -7.09 7.92
C PRO A 122 15.64 -7.09 7.95
N GLU A 123 16.30 -6.44 7.00
CA GLU A 123 17.76 -6.29 7.00
C GLU A 123 18.26 -5.66 8.29
N SER A 124 17.61 -4.61 8.79
CA SER A 124 17.97 -3.93 10.02
C SER A 124 17.80 -4.79 11.28
N LEU A 125 16.97 -5.82 11.21
CA LEU A 125 16.75 -6.80 12.26
C LEU A 125 17.72 -7.97 12.20
N GLY A 126 18.53 -8.07 11.14
CA GLY A 126 19.52 -9.12 10.96
C GLY A 126 19.00 -10.34 10.19
N ASN A 127 17.92 -10.17 9.44
CA ASN A 127 17.41 -11.21 8.54
C ASN A 127 18.23 -11.27 7.25
N GLU A 128 18.33 -12.45 6.65
CA GLU A 128 18.75 -12.61 5.26
C GLU A 128 17.62 -12.17 4.34
N VAL A 129 17.81 -11.09 3.57
CA VAL A 129 16.81 -10.63 2.59
C VAL A 129 17.25 -11.06 1.20
N ARG A 130 16.48 -11.99 0.62
CA ARG A 130 16.65 -12.46 -0.75
C ARG A 130 15.75 -11.65 -1.66
N ILE A 131 16.33 -11.08 -2.70
CA ILE A 131 15.62 -10.21 -3.64
C ILE A 131 15.26 -10.99 -4.91
N TYR A 132 13.97 -11.00 -5.23
CA TYR A 132 13.47 -11.34 -6.56
C TYR A 132 13.10 -10.05 -7.29
N THR A 133 13.65 -9.82 -8.48
CA THR A 133 13.38 -8.59 -9.24
C THR A 133 12.51 -8.90 -10.44
N CYS A 134 11.32 -8.31 -10.47
CA CYS A 134 10.52 -8.20 -11.68
C CYS A 134 11.07 -7.07 -12.54
N ASP A 135 11.24 -7.30 -13.83
CA ASP A 135 11.84 -6.35 -14.76
C ASP A 135 11.02 -6.18 -16.05
N GLU A 136 11.50 -5.30 -16.92
CA GLU A 136 10.89 -5.04 -18.22
C GLU A 136 10.81 -6.28 -19.12
N LYS A 137 11.76 -7.23 -19.00
CA LYS A 137 11.80 -8.42 -19.87
C LYS A 137 10.67 -9.39 -19.57
N SER A 138 10.18 -9.36 -18.34
CA SER A 138 9.05 -10.17 -17.90
C SER A 138 7.71 -9.41 -17.91
N ASP A 139 7.65 -8.17 -18.42
CA ASP A 139 6.52 -7.26 -18.26
C ASP A 139 6.10 -7.13 -16.77
N TYR A 140 7.08 -7.17 -15.87
CA TYR A 140 6.91 -7.18 -14.41
C TYR A 140 6.11 -8.36 -13.84
N LYS A 141 5.89 -9.41 -14.63
CA LYS A 141 5.30 -10.66 -14.16
C LYS A 141 6.29 -11.47 -13.32
N ILE A 142 5.75 -12.24 -12.40
CA ILE A 142 6.53 -13.15 -11.58
C ILE A 142 6.75 -14.46 -12.33
N ASP A 143 8.01 -14.84 -12.54
CA ASP A 143 8.36 -16.21 -12.88
C ASP A 143 8.43 -17.04 -11.59
N PHE A 144 7.39 -17.80 -11.31
CA PHE A 144 7.31 -18.61 -10.11
C PHE A 144 8.36 -19.72 -10.04
N THR A 145 8.91 -20.15 -11.18
CA THR A 145 10.02 -21.11 -11.22
C THR A 145 11.31 -20.48 -10.71
N GLU A 146 11.58 -19.26 -11.09
CA GLU A 146 12.76 -18.51 -10.61
C GLU A 146 12.56 -18.04 -9.16
N LEU A 147 11.36 -17.57 -8.81
CA LEU A 147 11.03 -17.18 -7.43
C LEU A 147 11.23 -18.37 -6.46
N ALA A 148 10.81 -19.57 -6.85
CA ALA A 148 10.95 -20.77 -6.03
C ALA A 148 12.40 -21.13 -5.67
N LYS A 149 13.39 -20.70 -6.45
CA LYS A 149 14.82 -20.91 -6.14
C LYS A 149 15.31 -20.09 -4.95
N LEU A 150 14.57 -19.02 -4.60
CA LEU A 150 14.89 -18.15 -3.48
C LEU A 150 14.17 -18.56 -2.18
N VAL A 151 13.23 -19.50 -2.27
CA VAL A 151 12.38 -19.94 -1.16
C VAL A 151 12.85 -21.28 -0.65
N ASP A 152 12.98 -21.43 0.68
CA ASP A 152 13.34 -22.68 1.33
C ASP A 152 12.62 -22.84 2.69
N SER A 153 12.93 -23.91 3.43
CA SER A 153 12.30 -24.21 4.73
C SER A 153 12.59 -23.18 5.85
N HIS A 154 13.52 -22.26 5.64
CA HIS A 154 13.84 -21.17 6.55
C HIS A 154 13.19 -19.85 6.11
N THR A 155 12.49 -19.84 4.98
CA THR A 155 11.77 -18.66 4.51
C THR A 155 10.59 -18.37 5.42
N LYS A 156 10.67 -17.26 6.14
CA LYS A 156 9.61 -16.83 7.07
C LYS A 156 8.52 -16.04 6.38
N MET A 157 8.90 -15.21 5.41
CA MET A 157 7.98 -14.28 4.76
C MET A 157 8.37 -14.07 3.30
N ILE A 158 7.36 -14.05 2.42
CA ILE A 158 7.45 -13.52 1.05
C ILE A 158 6.65 -12.22 1.04
N ASN A 159 7.22 -11.11 0.57
CA ASN A 159 6.52 -9.83 0.55
C ASN A 159 6.52 -9.17 -0.82
N LEU A 160 5.42 -8.48 -1.12
CA LEU A 160 5.21 -7.75 -2.37
C LEU A 160 4.16 -6.65 -2.20
N ALA A 161 3.95 -5.85 -3.24
CA ALA A 161 2.80 -4.94 -3.36
C ALA A 161 1.97 -5.32 -4.59
N SER A 162 0.64 -5.39 -4.45
CA SER A 162 -0.29 -5.63 -5.55
C SER A 162 -1.61 -4.87 -5.35
N PRO A 163 -1.91 -3.87 -6.20
CA PRO A 163 -1.10 -3.33 -7.30
C PRO A 163 0.24 -2.76 -6.85
N ASN A 164 1.25 -2.95 -7.68
CA ASN A 164 2.63 -2.60 -7.36
C ASN A 164 2.90 -1.09 -7.45
N ASN A 165 3.72 -0.59 -6.57
CA ASN A 165 4.35 0.72 -6.67
C ASN A 165 5.85 0.52 -6.99
N PRO A 166 6.38 1.06 -8.13
CA PRO A 166 5.79 2.12 -8.95
C PRO A 166 5.08 1.63 -10.23
N THR A 167 5.14 0.36 -10.59
CA THR A 167 4.75 -0.12 -11.93
C THR A 167 3.24 -0.09 -12.18
N GLY A 168 2.44 -0.26 -11.13
CA GLY A 168 1.00 -0.43 -11.24
C GLY A 168 0.58 -1.84 -11.70
N TYR A 169 1.52 -2.78 -11.82
CA TYR A 169 1.21 -4.18 -12.10
C TYR A 169 0.39 -4.77 -10.94
N ALA A 170 -0.67 -5.49 -11.24
CA ALA A 170 -1.48 -6.20 -10.26
C ALA A 170 -1.53 -7.69 -10.59
N LEU A 171 -1.29 -8.54 -9.59
CA LEU A 171 -1.43 -9.97 -9.73
C LEU A 171 -2.90 -10.32 -10.02
N ASP A 172 -3.09 -11.24 -10.96
CA ASP A 172 -4.39 -11.86 -11.18
C ASP A 172 -4.66 -13.00 -10.17
N GLN A 173 -5.83 -13.62 -10.27
CA GLN A 173 -6.23 -14.69 -9.37
C GLN A 173 -5.27 -15.90 -9.43
N SER A 174 -4.85 -16.29 -10.63
CA SER A 174 -3.95 -17.43 -10.83
C SER A 174 -2.56 -17.17 -10.28
N GLU A 175 -2.02 -15.95 -10.46
CA GLU A 175 -0.73 -15.54 -9.93
C GLU A 175 -0.75 -15.48 -8.39
N MET A 176 -1.86 -14.97 -7.81
CA MET A 176 -2.03 -14.92 -6.36
C MET A 176 -2.12 -16.34 -5.75
N GLU A 177 -2.80 -17.26 -6.43
CA GLU A 177 -2.88 -18.67 -6.02
C GLU A 177 -1.52 -19.37 -6.12
N GLN A 178 -0.76 -19.16 -7.20
CA GLN A 178 0.60 -19.69 -7.34
C GLN A 178 1.54 -19.20 -6.24
N LEU A 179 1.43 -17.91 -5.88
CA LEU A 179 2.19 -17.34 -4.76
C LEU A 179 1.82 -18.02 -3.44
N ALA A 180 0.52 -18.20 -3.19
CA ALA A 180 0.03 -18.89 -2.00
C ALA A 180 0.51 -20.32 -1.92
N GLU A 181 0.48 -21.08 -3.04
CA GLU A 181 0.99 -22.46 -3.11
C GLU A 181 2.48 -22.54 -2.82
N LEU A 182 3.28 -21.63 -3.40
CA LEU A 182 4.71 -21.59 -3.14
C LEU A 182 4.99 -21.31 -1.66
N ALA A 183 4.33 -20.33 -1.07
CA ALA A 183 4.49 -20.02 0.35
C ALA A 183 4.03 -21.18 1.25
N ARG A 184 2.93 -21.83 0.91
CA ARG A 184 2.37 -22.99 1.63
C ARG A 184 3.36 -24.15 1.64
N SER A 185 4.08 -24.37 0.53
CA SER A 185 5.04 -25.51 0.41
C SER A 185 6.16 -25.47 1.46
N VAL A 186 6.48 -24.30 1.99
CA VAL A 186 7.52 -24.09 3.02
C VAL A 186 6.97 -23.54 4.34
N GLY A 187 5.66 -23.28 4.41
CA GLY A 187 5.00 -22.74 5.60
C GLY A 187 5.25 -21.25 5.85
N ALA A 188 5.74 -20.51 4.86
CA ALA A 188 6.00 -19.08 4.95
C ALA A 188 4.71 -18.24 5.00
N TYR A 189 4.78 -17.05 5.59
CA TYR A 189 3.75 -16.03 5.45
C TYR A 189 3.88 -15.31 4.11
N VAL A 190 2.76 -14.85 3.56
CA VAL A 190 2.77 -13.86 2.47
C VAL A 190 2.26 -12.54 3.02
N VAL A 191 3.00 -11.48 2.78
CA VAL A 191 2.61 -10.12 3.12
C VAL A 191 2.44 -9.32 1.83
N CYS A 192 1.20 -8.93 1.54
CA CYS A 192 0.87 -8.13 0.37
C CYS A 192 0.44 -6.72 0.77
N ASP A 193 1.17 -5.71 0.27
CA ASP A 193 0.71 -4.33 0.36
C ASP A 193 -0.36 -4.08 -0.70
N GLU A 194 -1.60 -3.95 -0.26
CA GLU A 194 -2.78 -3.78 -1.11
C GLU A 194 -3.30 -2.34 -1.13
N ILE A 195 -2.43 -1.38 -0.81
CA ILE A 195 -2.82 0.02 -0.64
C ILE A 195 -3.43 0.67 -1.89
N TYR A 196 -3.21 0.09 -3.07
CA TYR A 196 -3.78 0.55 -4.35
C TYR A 196 -4.92 -0.32 -4.86
N ARG A 197 -5.31 -1.38 -4.15
CA ARG A 197 -6.38 -2.29 -4.56
C ARG A 197 -7.74 -1.59 -4.59
N GLY A 198 -8.35 -1.50 -5.78
CA GLY A 198 -9.63 -0.81 -6.02
C GLY A 198 -9.51 0.49 -6.84
N LEU A 199 -8.36 0.80 -7.43
CA LEU A 199 -8.18 1.94 -8.35
C LEU A 199 -8.34 1.57 -9.84
N SER A 200 -8.84 0.40 -10.14
CA SER A 200 -9.18 -0.06 -11.49
C SER A 200 -10.56 -0.74 -11.47
N ASP A 201 -11.23 -0.78 -12.61
CA ASP A 201 -12.50 -1.50 -12.79
C ASP A 201 -12.30 -3.03 -12.78
N ASP A 202 -11.04 -3.50 -12.93
CA ASP A 202 -10.73 -4.93 -12.89
C ASP A 202 -10.78 -5.47 -11.45
N TYR A 203 -11.26 -6.70 -11.31
CA TYR A 203 -11.16 -7.41 -10.04
C TYR A 203 -9.70 -7.68 -9.68
N MET A 204 -9.33 -7.38 -8.44
CA MET A 204 -8.02 -7.62 -7.87
C MET A 204 -8.18 -8.50 -6.64
N PRO A 205 -7.64 -9.75 -6.66
CA PRO A 205 -7.70 -10.64 -5.51
C PRO A 205 -6.88 -10.07 -4.34
N SER A 206 -7.27 -10.42 -3.12
CA SER A 206 -6.46 -10.23 -1.92
C SER A 206 -5.75 -11.51 -1.55
N ILE A 207 -4.53 -11.41 -1.04
CA ILE A 207 -3.84 -12.57 -0.48
C ILE A 207 -4.61 -13.18 0.70
N CYS A 208 -5.34 -12.36 1.44
CA CYS A 208 -6.18 -12.83 2.54
C CYS A 208 -7.39 -13.66 2.08
N ASP A 209 -7.81 -13.53 0.83
CA ASP A 209 -8.90 -14.33 0.27
C ASP A 209 -8.44 -15.74 -0.11
N VAL A 210 -7.15 -15.92 -0.45
CA VAL A 210 -6.64 -17.18 -1.03
C VAL A 210 -5.68 -17.96 -0.12
N TYR A 211 -5.08 -17.33 0.91
CA TYR A 211 -4.05 -17.98 1.73
C TYR A 211 -4.30 -17.81 3.24
N GLU A 212 -4.24 -18.93 3.98
CA GLU A 212 -4.46 -18.98 5.42
C GLU A 212 -3.38 -18.25 6.25
N LYS A 213 -2.15 -18.16 5.73
CA LYS A 213 -1.07 -17.32 6.29
C LYS A 213 -0.86 -16.04 5.46
N GLY A 214 -1.89 -15.62 4.71
CA GLY A 214 -1.91 -14.33 4.04
C GLY A 214 -2.09 -13.19 5.02
N ASN A 215 -1.29 -12.16 4.86
CA ASN A 215 -1.42 -10.89 5.58
C ASN A 215 -1.49 -9.78 4.56
N CYS A 216 -2.51 -8.95 4.60
CA CYS A 216 -2.52 -7.76 3.80
C CYS A 216 -2.34 -6.50 4.65
N THR A 217 -1.69 -5.50 4.08
CA THR A 217 -1.60 -4.15 4.64
C THR A 217 -2.27 -3.17 3.70
N SER A 218 -3.00 -2.21 4.24
CA SER A 218 -3.61 -1.15 3.46
C SER A 218 -3.94 0.08 4.31
N SER A 219 -4.55 1.12 3.71
CA SER A 219 -4.95 2.33 4.41
C SER A 219 -5.97 3.15 3.62
N THR A 220 -6.52 4.19 4.28
CA THR A 220 -7.37 5.19 3.63
C THR A 220 -6.60 6.16 2.72
N SER A 221 -5.27 6.08 2.65
CA SER A 221 -4.42 7.11 2.06
C SER A 221 -4.54 7.24 0.55
N LYS A 222 -4.59 6.13 -0.19
CA LYS A 222 -4.47 6.12 -1.66
C LYS A 222 -5.84 5.99 -2.32
N VAL A 223 -6.46 4.83 -2.16
CA VAL A 223 -7.77 4.51 -2.78
C VAL A 223 -8.88 5.41 -2.27
N PHE A 224 -8.81 5.83 -1.01
CA PHE A 224 -9.89 6.59 -0.37
C PHE A 224 -9.60 8.09 -0.19
N SER A 225 -8.54 8.60 -0.80
CA SER A 225 -8.21 10.04 -0.82
C SER A 225 -8.12 10.72 0.54
N SER A 226 -7.75 9.97 1.58
CA SER A 226 -7.75 10.42 2.98
C SER A 226 -6.44 10.10 3.70
N ALA A 227 -5.31 10.51 3.09
CA ALA A 227 -3.99 10.27 3.67
C ALA A 227 -3.78 10.97 5.03
N GLY A 228 -4.45 12.10 5.24
CA GLY A 228 -4.34 12.91 6.45
C GLY A 228 -5.00 12.28 7.69
N THR A 229 -5.91 11.32 7.54
CA THR A 229 -6.51 10.62 8.67
C THR A 229 -5.54 9.65 9.35
N ARG A 230 -4.44 9.27 8.69
CA ARG A 230 -3.46 8.33 9.23
C ARG A 230 -4.05 7.00 9.69
N VAL A 231 -5.12 6.51 9.07
CA VAL A 231 -5.73 5.21 9.37
C VAL A 231 -5.29 4.18 8.34
N GLY A 232 -4.69 3.11 8.83
CA GLY A 232 -4.35 1.91 8.09
C GLY A 232 -4.82 0.67 8.83
N TRP A 233 -4.60 -0.48 8.22
CA TRP A 233 -4.96 -1.76 8.82
C TRP A 233 -4.07 -2.89 8.35
N ILE A 234 -4.02 -3.91 9.18
CA ILE A 234 -3.51 -5.24 8.84
C ILE A 234 -4.71 -6.18 8.87
N VAL A 235 -4.84 -7.00 7.85
CA VAL A 235 -5.72 -8.17 7.89
C VAL A 235 -4.83 -9.40 7.95
N THR A 236 -5.06 -10.24 8.96
CA THR A 236 -4.38 -11.54 9.08
C THR A 236 -5.41 -12.65 9.29
N ARG A 237 -5.30 -13.72 8.51
CA ARG A 237 -6.13 -14.92 8.72
C ARG A 237 -5.61 -15.83 9.82
N ASP A 238 -4.32 -15.71 10.15
CA ASP A 238 -3.71 -16.43 11.25
C ASP A 238 -3.87 -15.63 12.55
N LEU A 239 -4.93 -15.93 13.29
CA LEU A 239 -5.20 -15.25 14.56
C LEU A 239 -4.14 -15.53 15.64
N SER A 240 -3.30 -16.56 15.46
CA SER A 240 -2.24 -16.89 16.44
C SER A 240 -1.15 -15.81 16.50
N ILE A 241 -0.93 -15.05 15.41
CA ILE A 241 0.05 -13.95 15.38
C ILE A 241 -0.56 -12.60 15.72
N LYS A 242 -1.88 -12.51 15.80
CA LYS A 242 -2.57 -11.22 16.04
C LYS A 242 -2.21 -10.58 17.37
N ASP A 243 -2.10 -11.39 18.42
CA ASP A 243 -1.71 -10.88 19.75
C ASP A 243 -0.28 -10.31 19.73
N ALA A 244 0.63 -10.95 19.01
CA ALA A 244 1.98 -10.43 18.80
C ALA A 244 1.98 -9.11 18.01
N MET A 245 1.14 -8.99 16.97
CA MET A 245 0.94 -7.73 16.23
C MET A 245 0.34 -6.63 17.13
N MET A 246 -0.64 -6.95 17.97
CA MET A 246 -1.20 -6.01 18.94
C MET A 246 -0.16 -5.56 19.95
N ASN A 247 0.64 -6.48 20.45
CA ASN A 247 1.75 -6.15 21.36
C ASN A 247 2.73 -5.21 20.66
N MET A 248 3.18 -5.53 19.44
CA MET A 248 4.08 -4.67 18.66
C MET A 248 3.48 -3.28 18.43
N ARG A 249 2.18 -3.19 18.06
CA ARG A 249 1.50 -1.90 17.92
C ARG A 249 1.48 -1.11 19.22
N SER A 250 1.35 -1.78 20.38
CA SER A 250 1.36 -1.10 21.67
C SER A 250 2.68 -0.38 21.96
N TYR A 251 3.80 -0.87 21.42
CA TYR A 251 5.09 -0.18 21.48
C TYR A 251 5.21 0.98 20.47
N HIS A 252 4.33 1.06 19.44
CA HIS A 252 4.37 2.11 18.43
C HIS A 252 3.36 3.23 18.69
N SER A 253 2.09 2.88 18.90
CA SER A 253 1.00 3.85 18.93
C SER A 253 -0.11 3.55 19.97
N ILE A 254 -0.04 2.45 20.69
CA ILE A 254 -1.06 1.98 21.65
C ILE A 254 -2.41 1.69 20.98
N CYS A 255 -3.02 2.70 20.35
CA CYS A 255 -4.27 2.63 19.57
C CYS A 255 -4.31 3.77 18.55
N GLU A 256 -5.35 3.78 17.71
CA GLU A 256 -5.60 4.90 16.82
C GLU A 256 -6.47 5.99 17.50
N GLY A 257 -6.44 7.19 16.92
CA GLY A 257 -7.27 8.30 17.41
C GLY A 257 -8.75 8.11 17.03
N PRO A 258 -9.69 8.21 18.00
CA PRO A 258 -11.12 7.97 17.74
C PRO A 258 -11.70 8.87 16.66
N ILE A 259 -11.23 10.12 16.56
CA ILE A 259 -11.65 11.07 15.50
C ILE A 259 -11.27 10.53 14.12
N ASN A 260 -10.05 10.04 13.97
CA ASN A 260 -9.53 9.53 12.72
C ASN A 260 -10.25 8.24 12.32
N GLU A 261 -10.53 7.36 13.30
CA GLU A 261 -11.29 6.13 13.08
C GLU A 261 -12.74 6.41 12.68
N LEU A 262 -13.39 7.43 13.27
CA LEU A 262 -14.75 7.84 12.87
C LEU A 262 -14.79 8.29 11.40
N ILE A 263 -13.87 9.16 10.99
CA ILE A 263 -13.78 9.62 9.61
C ILE A 263 -13.51 8.45 8.67
N ALA A 264 -12.57 7.57 9.01
CA ALA A 264 -12.25 6.40 8.22
C ALA A 264 -13.43 5.43 8.11
N ALA A 265 -14.20 5.23 9.17
CA ALA A 265 -15.40 4.39 9.15
C ALA A 265 -16.44 4.94 8.17
N ILE A 266 -16.75 6.24 8.22
CA ILE A 266 -17.68 6.88 7.29
C ILE A 266 -17.22 6.69 5.84
N ILE A 267 -15.94 6.90 5.57
CA ILE A 267 -15.35 6.71 4.24
C ILE A 267 -15.54 5.27 3.74
N LEU A 268 -15.17 4.28 4.57
CA LEU A 268 -15.16 2.87 4.17
C LEU A 268 -16.56 2.26 4.08
N GLU A 269 -17.51 2.70 4.89
CA GLU A 269 -18.92 2.34 4.77
C GLU A 269 -19.52 2.82 3.45
N ASN A 270 -18.97 3.90 2.89
CA ASN A 270 -19.38 4.48 1.61
C ASN A 270 -18.31 4.26 0.51
N LYS A 271 -17.58 3.16 0.57
CA LYS A 271 -16.44 2.85 -0.31
C LYS A 271 -16.72 3.03 -1.81
N GLU A 272 -17.92 2.68 -2.26
CA GLU A 272 -18.32 2.72 -3.67
C GLU A 272 -18.24 4.13 -4.26
N VAL A 273 -18.56 5.16 -3.46
CA VAL A 273 -18.49 6.55 -3.90
C VAL A 273 -17.01 6.94 -4.16
N PHE A 274 -16.12 6.49 -3.28
CA PHE A 274 -14.67 6.74 -3.41
C PHE A 274 -14.06 5.93 -4.56
N TYR A 275 -14.41 4.67 -4.72
CA TYR A 275 -13.99 3.86 -5.86
C TYR A 275 -14.39 4.51 -7.17
N LYS A 276 -15.65 4.85 -7.34
CA LYS A 276 -16.16 5.51 -8.56
C LYS A 276 -15.42 6.81 -8.87
N ARG A 277 -15.26 7.69 -7.84
CA ARG A 277 -14.56 8.97 -8.01
C ARG A 277 -13.10 8.75 -8.40
N ASN A 278 -12.39 7.91 -7.66
CA ASN A 278 -10.95 7.81 -7.78
C ASN A 278 -10.51 6.96 -8.97
N THR A 279 -11.26 5.93 -9.35
CA THR A 279 -11.07 5.21 -10.62
C THR A 279 -11.28 6.16 -11.81
N ALA A 280 -12.28 7.04 -11.77
CA ALA A 280 -12.49 8.05 -12.82
C ALA A 280 -11.30 9.03 -12.92
N ILE A 281 -10.74 9.49 -11.78
CA ILE A 281 -9.55 10.35 -11.75
C ILE A 281 -8.34 9.62 -12.35
N VAL A 282 -8.10 8.39 -11.94
CA VAL A 282 -6.97 7.59 -12.43
C VAL A 282 -7.10 7.35 -13.94
N LYS A 283 -8.29 6.96 -14.41
CA LYS A 283 -8.56 6.74 -15.84
C LYS A 283 -8.33 8.01 -16.66
N ALA A 284 -8.85 9.15 -16.22
CA ALA A 284 -8.64 10.42 -16.90
C ALA A 284 -7.14 10.80 -16.97
N ALA A 285 -6.38 10.57 -15.88
CA ALA A 285 -4.94 10.81 -15.86
C ALA A 285 -4.19 9.86 -16.81
N GLN A 286 -4.57 8.59 -16.85
CA GLN A 286 -4.01 7.60 -17.76
C GLN A 286 -4.29 7.94 -19.24
N ASP A 287 -5.48 8.44 -19.55
CA ASP A 287 -5.84 8.87 -20.90
C ASP A 287 -4.97 10.06 -21.34
N VAL A 288 -4.74 11.03 -20.47
CA VAL A 288 -3.81 12.15 -20.72
C VAL A 288 -2.39 11.64 -20.93
N LEU A 289 -1.92 10.71 -20.11
CA LEU A 289 -0.60 10.11 -20.25
C LEU A 289 -0.45 9.34 -21.58
N LYS A 290 -1.44 8.51 -21.92
CA LYS A 290 -1.47 7.77 -23.20
C LYS A 290 -1.42 8.69 -24.41
N GLU A 291 -2.16 9.82 -24.37
CA GLU A 291 -2.13 10.80 -25.45
C GLU A 291 -0.78 11.51 -25.55
N TRP A 292 -0.22 11.93 -24.40
CA TRP A 292 1.09 12.56 -24.35
C TRP A 292 2.19 11.64 -24.91
N LEU A 293 2.17 10.36 -24.58
CA LEU A 293 3.16 9.37 -25.05
C LEU A 293 3.20 9.21 -26.57
N LYS A 294 2.10 9.47 -27.29
CA LYS A 294 2.09 9.40 -28.78
C LYS A 294 3.08 10.39 -29.42
N GLY A 295 3.35 11.51 -28.77
CA GLY A 295 4.32 12.50 -29.24
C GLY A 295 5.71 12.41 -28.60
N GLN A 296 5.97 11.35 -27.81
CA GLN A 296 7.19 11.20 -27.00
C GLN A 296 7.92 9.89 -27.34
N PRO A 297 8.70 9.85 -28.44
CA PRO A 297 9.32 8.60 -28.91
C PRO A 297 10.36 8.04 -27.93
N HIS A 298 10.86 8.87 -27.01
CA HIS A 298 11.87 8.51 -26.02
C HIS A 298 11.32 7.95 -24.72
N PHE A 299 9.98 7.89 -24.58
CA PHE A 299 9.34 7.39 -23.35
C PHE A 299 8.43 6.23 -23.66
N LYS A 300 8.44 5.24 -22.78
CA LYS A 300 7.48 4.12 -22.80
C LYS A 300 7.03 3.75 -21.38
N PRO A 301 5.77 3.36 -21.18
CA PRO A 301 5.33 2.86 -19.90
C PRO A 301 5.90 1.46 -19.63
N ALA A 302 6.15 1.13 -18.37
CA ALA A 302 6.57 -0.19 -17.95
C ALA A 302 5.47 -1.23 -18.22
N VAL A 303 4.26 -0.94 -17.76
CA VAL A 303 3.04 -1.72 -17.99
C VAL A 303 1.83 -0.79 -18.08
N GLU A 304 0.67 -1.32 -18.47
CA GLU A 304 -0.60 -0.63 -18.25
C GLU A 304 -0.95 -0.69 -16.76
N SER A 305 -0.87 0.47 -16.10
CA SER A 305 -1.01 0.55 -14.65
C SER A 305 -2.45 0.28 -14.19
N LYS A 306 -2.60 -0.49 -13.10
CA LYS A 306 -3.84 -0.72 -12.37
C LYS A 306 -3.94 0.14 -11.09
N SER A 307 -3.13 1.20 -11.00
CA SER A 307 -3.04 2.07 -9.83
C SER A 307 -2.95 3.54 -10.21
N SER A 308 -2.76 4.41 -9.24
CA SER A 308 -2.50 5.84 -9.42
C SER A 308 -1.05 6.17 -9.75
N THR A 309 -0.18 5.17 -9.91
CA THR A 309 1.21 5.33 -10.31
C THR A 309 1.41 4.95 -11.76
N ALA A 310 2.40 5.57 -12.42
CA ALA A 310 2.85 5.18 -13.75
C ALA A 310 4.38 5.19 -13.76
N PHE A 311 4.98 4.08 -14.18
CA PHE A 311 6.42 3.95 -14.28
C PHE A 311 6.84 4.04 -15.75
N LEU A 312 7.67 5.04 -16.06
CA LEU A 312 8.11 5.31 -17.42
C LEU A 312 9.59 5.04 -17.57
N TYR A 313 9.96 4.36 -18.64
CA TYR A 313 11.32 4.31 -19.15
C TYR A 313 11.59 5.44 -20.12
N TYR A 314 12.84 5.84 -20.23
CA TYR A 314 13.35 6.72 -21.26
C TYR A 314 14.70 6.21 -21.80
N ASP A 315 15.08 6.62 -22.99
CA ASP A 315 16.29 6.19 -23.68
C ASP A 315 17.38 7.26 -23.76
N PHE A 316 17.34 8.27 -22.89
CA PHE A 316 18.40 9.28 -22.75
C PHE A 316 19.59 8.72 -21.97
N ASP A 317 20.81 9.11 -22.36
CA ASP A 317 22.04 8.78 -21.63
C ASP A 317 22.24 9.73 -20.44
N ILE A 318 21.31 9.68 -19.48
CA ILE A 318 21.32 10.44 -18.22
C ILE A 318 20.77 9.56 -17.10
N PRO A 319 21.42 9.48 -15.92
CA PRO A 319 20.90 8.77 -14.77
C PRO A 319 19.53 9.31 -14.31
N ALA A 320 18.63 8.42 -13.85
CA ALA A 320 17.26 8.80 -13.48
C ALA A 320 17.21 9.87 -12.37
N ALA A 321 18.12 9.82 -11.41
CA ALA A 321 18.22 10.83 -10.35
C ALA A 321 18.59 12.21 -10.90
N ASP A 322 19.55 12.28 -11.85
CA ASP A 322 19.99 13.53 -12.47
C ASP A 322 18.88 14.10 -13.36
N PHE A 323 18.20 13.23 -14.13
CA PHE A 323 17.05 13.62 -14.93
C PHE A 323 15.94 14.23 -14.06
N ALA A 324 15.58 13.58 -12.96
CA ALA A 324 14.53 14.06 -12.04
C ALA A 324 14.93 15.39 -11.39
N GLN A 325 16.20 15.55 -10.99
CA GLN A 325 16.73 16.79 -10.43
C GLN A 325 16.69 17.93 -11.47
N GLU A 326 17.16 17.71 -12.69
CA GLU A 326 17.11 18.71 -13.76
C GLU A 326 15.68 19.11 -14.13
N LEU A 327 14.76 18.13 -14.16
CA LEU A 327 13.33 18.40 -14.41
C LEU A 327 12.74 19.32 -13.33
N TYR A 328 13.07 19.03 -12.06
CA TYR A 328 12.66 19.87 -10.95
C TYR A 328 13.25 21.28 -11.06
N ASP A 329 14.56 21.40 -11.24
CA ASP A 329 15.26 22.70 -11.26
C ASP A 329 14.83 23.58 -12.44
N LYS A 330 14.65 22.99 -13.63
CA LYS A 330 14.33 23.73 -14.87
C LYS A 330 12.83 23.97 -15.05
N LYS A 331 11.96 23.10 -14.53
CA LYS A 331 10.51 23.11 -14.79
C LYS A 331 9.65 23.11 -13.55
N SER A 332 10.23 23.05 -12.36
CA SER A 332 9.51 22.88 -11.09
C SER A 332 8.52 21.71 -11.13
N THR A 333 8.92 20.63 -11.82
CA THR A 333 8.15 19.40 -11.97
C THR A 333 8.82 18.29 -11.15
N LEU A 334 8.11 17.82 -10.13
CA LEU A 334 8.58 16.76 -9.26
C LEU A 334 8.12 15.40 -9.78
N VAL A 335 9.07 14.51 -10.01
CA VAL A 335 8.85 13.08 -10.27
C VAL A 335 9.69 12.27 -9.30
N CYS A 336 9.31 11.01 -9.06
CA CYS A 336 10.15 10.06 -8.33
C CYS A 336 11.03 9.33 -9.33
N HIS A 337 12.34 9.34 -9.11
CA HIS A 337 13.25 8.53 -9.93
C HIS A 337 13.27 7.06 -9.47
N GLY A 338 13.53 6.15 -10.37
CA GLY A 338 13.68 4.71 -10.12
C GLY A 338 15.03 4.34 -9.51
#